data_47e71108484a939e0049f21a736a1632
#
_entry.id   47e71108484a939e0049f21a736a1632
#
_cell.length_a   1.000
_cell.length_b   1.000
_cell.length_c   1.000
_cell.angle_alpha   90.00
_cell.angle_beta   90.00
_cell.angle_gamma   90.00
#
_symmetry.space_group_name_H-M   'P 1'
#
loop_
_entity.id
_entity.type
_entity.pdbx_description
1 polymer ?
#
loop_
_entity_poly.entity_id
_entity_poly.type
_entity_poly.pdbx_seq_one_letter_code
_entity_poly.pdbx_strand_id
1 'polypeptide(L)'
;MTQFPEVSASRQDIRQLIRQRRRALTSDQQAHFAQQAAARIMAYPPVVMAHTVALFLSFDGELDTQPLIEQLWRAGKKVYLPVLHPFSEGNLLFLHYHPHSELVVNRLKITEPKLDVRDVLPLSQLDVLITPLVAFDEQGQRLGM
;
A
#
# COMPACT_ATOMS: atom_id res chain seq x y z
N MET A 1 14.62 17.57 -6.30
CA MET A 1 14.39 16.93 -5.00
C MET A 1 13.60 17.87 -4.10
N THR A 2 12.60 17.36 -3.45
CA THR A 2 11.72 18.14 -2.61
C THR A 2 12.36 18.35 -1.24
N GLN A 3 12.61 19.60 -0.87
CA GLN A 3 13.06 19.91 0.47
C GLN A 3 11.87 20.07 1.40
N PHE A 4 11.98 19.50 2.58
CA PHE A 4 11.02 19.72 3.65
C PHE A 4 11.39 21.00 4.41
N PRO A 5 10.38 21.66 5.02
CA PRO A 5 10.67 22.78 5.91
C PRO A 5 11.67 22.35 7.00
N GLU A 6 12.53 23.27 7.39
CA GLU A 6 13.51 23.01 8.43
C GLU A 6 12.86 22.70 9.80
N VAL A 7 13.68 22.32 10.72
CA VAL A 7 13.53 21.77 12.07
C VAL A 7 12.30 22.14 12.89
N SER A 8 11.60 23.22 12.58
CA SER A 8 10.40 23.67 13.32
C SER A 8 9.09 23.09 12.79
N ALA A 9 9.13 22.35 11.68
CA ALA A 9 7.91 21.78 11.09
C ALA A 9 7.42 20.61 11.94
N SER A 10 6.15 20.68 12.36
CA SER A 10 5.53 19.58 13.08
C SER A 10 5.27 18.41 12.11
N ARG A 11 5.05 17.22 12.67
CA ARG A 11 4.67 16.05 11.87
C ARG A 11 3.38 16.32 11.09
N GLN A 12 2.45 17.08 11.69
CA GLN A 12 1.20 17.43 11.03
C GLN A 12 1.42 18.38 9.86
N ASP A 13 2.34 19.34 9.98
CA ASP A 13 2.69 20.25 8.89
C ASP A 13 3.28 19.49 7.70
N ILE A 14 4.13 18.52 7.96
CA ILE A 14 4.70 17.64 6.93
C ILE A 14 3.59 16.83 6.26
N ARG A 15 2.66 16.26 7.02
CA ARG A 15 1.53 15.51 6.46
C ARG A 15 0.69 16.36 5.52
N GLN A 16 0.37 17.59 5.94
CA GLN A 16 -0.44 18.51 5.12
C GLN A 16 0.29 18.89 3.84
N LEU A 17 1.58 19.19 3.93
CA LEU A 17 2.39 19.53 2.77
C LEU A 17 2.44 18.38 1.74
N ILE A 18 2.68 17.17 2.20
CA ILE A 18 2.76 16.00 1.33
C ILE A 18 1.39 15.69 0.70
N ARG A 19 0.31 15.75 1.47
CA ARG A 19 -1.04 15.57 0.93
C ARG A 19 -1.36 16.58 -0.16
N GLN A 20 -0.98 17.84 0.06
CA GLN A 20 -1.14 18.90 -0.93
C GLN A 20 -0.40 18.58 -2.23
N ARG A 21 0.84 18.13 -2.12
CA ARG A 21 1.66 17.74 -3.28
C ARG A 21 1.09 16.51 -4.00
N ARG A 22 0.61 15.52 -3.26
CA ARG A 22 -0.05 14.35 -3.85
C ARG A 22 -1.27 14.72 -4.66
N ARG A 23 -2.11 15.59 -4.11
CA ARG A 23 -3.35 16.04 -4.76
C ARG A 23 -3.10 16.95 -5.96
N ALA A 24 -1.94 17.58 -6.01
CA ALA A 24 -1.53 18.44 -7.13
C ALA A 24 -1.01 17.65 -8.33
N LEU A 25 -0.72 16.37 -8.19
CA LEU A 25 -0.26 15.52 -9.28
C LEU A 25 -1.39 15.30 -10.29
N THR A 26 -1.05 15.36 -11.58
CA THR A 26 -1.99 15.03 -12.66
C THR A 26 -2.18 13.50 -12.72
N SER A 27 -3.27 13.07 -13.39
CA SER A 27 -3.51 11.65 -13.62
C SER A 27 -2.36 10.99 -14.37
N ASP A 28 -1.78 11.67 -15.35
CA ASP A 28 -0.65 11.16 -16.14
C ASP A 28 0.60 11.01 -15.27
N GLN A 29 0.88 11.97 -14.40
CA GLN A 29 1.99 11.90 -13.46
C GLN A 29 1.81 10.74 -12.48
N GLN A 30 0.63 10.58 -11.92
CA GLN A 30 0.32 9.47 -11.01
C GLN A 30 0.50 8.12 -11.70
N ALA A 31 0.01 7.97 -12.93
CA ALA A 31 0.16 6.74 -13.71
C ALA A 31 1.63 6.44 -13.99
N HIS A 32 2.41 7.45 -14.35
CA HIS A 32 3.83 7.30 -14.63
C HIS A 32 4.61 6.85 -13.38
N PHE A 33 4.38 7.48 -12.24
CA PHE A 33 5.02 7.10 -10.99
C PHE A 33 4.62 5.69 -10.54
N ALA A 34 3.35 5.33 -10.73
CA ALA A 34 2.86 3.99 -10.40
C ALA A 34 3.56 2.92 -11.24
N GLN A 35 3.76 3.16 -12.53
CA GLN A 35 4.48 2.23 -13.40
C GLN A 35 5.95 2.11 -13.04
N GLN A 36 6.61 3.23 -12.75
CA GLN A 36 8.01 3.23 -12.33
C GLN A 36 8.20 2.48 -11.01
N ALA A 37 7.34 2.75 -10.03
CA ALA A 37 7.41 2.09 -8.73
C ALA A 37 7.18 0.57 -8.87
N ALA A 38 6.20 0.18 -9.68
CA ALA A 38 5.92 -1.23 -9.93
C ALA A 38 7.13 -1.94 -10.53
N ALA A 39 7.78 -1.33 -11.53
CA ALA A 39 8.96 -1.91 -12.17
C ALA A 39 10.12 -2.09 -11.16
N ARG A 40 10.35 -1.10 -10.31
CA ARG A 40 11.42 -1.15 -9.32
C ARG A 40 11.15 -2.19 -8.23
N ILE A 41 9.92 -2.24 -7.74
CA ILE A 41 9.52 -3.20 -6.71
C ILE A 41 9.62 -4.63 -7.25
N MET A 42 9.16 -4.87 -8.47
CA MET A 42 9.24 -6.20 -9.08
C MET A 42 10.68 -6.67 -9.29
N ALA A 43 11.64 -5.76 -9.39
CA ALA A 43 13.06 -6.09 -9.52
C ALA A 43 13.77 -6.23 -8.16
N TYR A 44 13.12 -5.87 -7.06
CA TYR A 44 13.70 -5.92 -5.73
C TYR A 44 13.80 -7.38 -5.25
N PRO A 45 15.02 -7.87 -4.88
CA PRO A 45 15.22 -9.28 -4.60
C PRO A 45 14.25 -9.92 -3.61
N PRO A 46 13.91 -9.31 -2.45
CA PRO A 46 12.92 -9.91 -1.56
C PRO A 46 11.56 -10.13 -2.22
N VAL A 47 11.15 -9.25 -3.13
CA VAL A 47 9.90 -9.41 -3.88
C VAL A 47 10.04 -10.48 -4.95
N VAL A 48 11.17 -10.52 -5.65
CA VAL A 48 11.44 -11.56 -6.66
C VAL A 48 11.32 -12.96 -6.05
N MET A 49 11.81 -13.13 -4.84
CA MET A 49 11.83 -14.42 -4.14
C MET A 49 10.53 -14.73 -3.40
N ALA A 50 9.66 -13.74 -3.20
CA ALA A 50 8.44 -13.90 -2.43
C ALA A 50 7.39 -14.74 -3.16
N HIS A 51 6.64 -15.55 -2.41
CA HIS A 51 5.44 -16.23 -2.89
C HIS A 51 4.17 -15.47 -2.50
N THR A 52 4.20 -14.81 -1.33
CA THR A 52 3.08 -14.07 -0.77
C THR A 52 3.50 -12.63 -0.52
N VAL A 53 2.72 -11.69 -1.05
CA VAL A 53 2.97 -10.25 -0.93
C VAL A 53 1.68 -9.57 -0.50
N ALA A 54 1.72 -8.88 0.63
CA ALA A 54 0.63 -8.02 1.05
C ALA A 54 0.97 -6.57 0.74
N LEU A 55 -0.04 -5.81 0.33
CA LEU A 55 0.09 -4.39 0.07
C LEU A 55 -1.28 -3.73 0.28
N PHE A 56 -1.39 -2.49 -0.11
CA PHE A 56 -2.60 -1.69 0.10
C PHE A 56 -3.23 -1.31 -1.24
N LEU A 57 -4.53 -0.96 -1.21
CA LEU A 57 -5.17 -0.25 -2.30
C LEU A 57 -4.98 1.25 -2.11
N SER A 58 -4.68 1.95 -3.20
CA SER A 58 -4.44 3.39 -3.18
C SER A 58 -5.65 4.16 -2.65
N PHE A 59 -5.41 5.10 -1.76
CA PHE A 59 -6.41 5.94 -1.16
C PHE A 59 -5.85 7.37 -0.99
N ASP A 60 -6.68 8.38 -1.22
CA ASP A 60 -6.34 9.79 -1.00
C ASP A 60 -5.03 10.23 -1.67
N GLY A 61 -4.87 9.91 -2.94
CA GLY A 61 -3.71 10.32 -3.72
C GLY A 61 -2.43 9.54 -3.41
N GLU A 62 -2.51 8.47 -2.65
CA GLU A 62 -1.39 7.55 -2.48
C GLU A 62 -0.95 6.97 -3.82
N LEU A 63 0.28 6.47 -3.87
CA LEU A 63 0.78 5.78 -5.06
C LEU A 63 -0.20 4.69 -5.49
N ASP A 64 -0.60 4.70 -6.75
CA ASP A 64 -1.49 3.67 -7.28
C ASP A 64 -0.74 2.33 -7.34
N THR A 65 -1.24 1.37 -6.60
CA THR A 65 -0.64 0.03 -6.50
C THR A 65 -1.20 -0.94 -7.55
N GLN A 66 -2.20 -0.55 -8.32
CA GLN A 66 -2.82 -1.46 -9.30
C GLN A 66 -1.83 -2.02 -10.33
N PRO A 67 -0.93 -1.22 -10.93
CA PRO A 67 0.06 -1.79 -11.84
C PRO A 67 0.96 -2.84 -11.19
N LEU A 68 1.35 -2.62 -9.94
CA LEU A 68 2.15 -3.59 -9.19
C LEU A 68 1.36 -4.86 -8.90
N ILE A 69 0.12 -4.72 -8.46
CA ILE A 69 -0.77 -5.86 -8.18
C ILE A 69 -0.90 -6.75 -9.41
N GLU A 70 -1.15 -6.16 -10.58
CA GLU A 70 -1.28 -6.90 -11.82
C GLU A 70 0.02 -7.63 -12.19
N GLN A 71 1.16 -7.00 -12.00
CA GLN A 71 2.46 -7.63 -12.27
C GLN A 71 2.75 -8.78 -11.30
N LEU A 72 2.39 -8.63 -10.02
CA LEU A 72 2.51 -9.71 -9.03
C LEU A 72 1.65 -10.92 -9.43
N TRP A 73 0.41 -10.68 -9.85
CA TRP A 73 -0.46 -11.76 -10.34
C TRP A 73 0.14 -12.47 -11.55
N ARG A 74 0.64 -11.71 -12.53
CA ARG A 74 1.28 -12.27 -13.73
C ARG A 74 2.51 -13.11 -13.41
N ALA A 75 3.23 -12.74 -12.36
CA ALA A 75 4.39 -13.48 -11.88
C ALA A 75 4.02 -14.73 -11.06
N GLY A 76 2.74 -15.01 -10.89
CA GLY A 76 2.26 -16.18 -10.15
C GLY A 76 2.33 -16.01 -8.63
N LYS A 77 2.50 -14.79 -8.15
CA LYS A 77 2.54 -14.51 -6.72
C LYS A 77 1.13 -14.31 -6.17
N LYS A 78 0.94 -14.70 -4.91
CA LYS A 78 -0.33 -14.47 -4.22
C LYS A 78 -0.31 -13.11 -3.56
N VAL A 79 -1.33 -12.31 -3.84
CA VAL A 79 -1.49 -10.95 -3.32
C VAL A 79 -2.52 -10.95 -2.20
N TYR A 80 -2.22 -10.21 -1.13
CA TYR A 80 -3.08 -10.07 0.04
C TYR A 80 -3.32 -8.61 0.33
N LEU A 81 -4.52 -8.31 0.80
CA LEU A 81 -4.89 -6.96 1.24
C LEU A 81 -5.25 -6.99 2.72
N PRO A 82 -4.91 -5.92 3.46
CA PRO A 82 -5.31 -5.82 4.86
C PRO A 82 -6.81 -5.51 4.97
N VAL A 83 -7.46 -6.18 5.90
CA VAL A 83 -8.84 -5.88 6.27
C VAL A 83 -8.93 -5.68 7.78
N LEU A 84 -9.89 -4.87 8.21
CA LEU A 84 -10.13 -4.65 9.62
C LEU A 84 -10.68 -5.93 10.26
N HIS A 85 -10.09 -6.33 11.39
CA HIS A 85 -10.60 -7.46 12.15
C HIS A 85 -12.02 -7.14 12.65
N PRO A 86 -13.01 -8.04 12.43
CA PRO A 86 -14.41 -7.70 12.73
C PRO A 86 -14.72 -7.57 14.23
N PHE A 87 -13.91 -8.18 15.09
CA PHE A 87 -14.17 -8.24 16.53
C PHE A 87 -13.04 -7.68 17.40
N SER A 88 -11.95 -7.16 16.78
CA SER A 88 -10.79 -6.68 17.52
C SER A 88 -10.33 -5.36 16.92
N GLU A 89 -10.36 -4.30 17.69
CA GLU A 89 -9.88 -3.00 17.24
C GLU A 89 -8.36 -2.99 17.11
N GLY A 90 -7.87 -2.29 16.08
CA GLY A 90 -6.43 -2.11 15.86
C GLY A 90 -5.72 -3.30 15.25
N ASN A 91 -6.41 -4.39 15.00
CA ASN A 91 -5.84 -5.57 14.36
C ASN A 91 -6.28 -5.69 12.91
N LEU A 92 -5.39 -6.23 12.07
CA LEU A 92 -5.65 -6.46 10.66
C LEU A 92 -5.59 -7.95 10.37
N LEU A 93 -6.43 -8.38 9.42
CA LEU A 93 -6.32 -9.66 8.75
C LEU A 93 -5.82 -9.42 7.33
N PHE A 94 -5.06 -10.36 6.80
CA PHE A 94 -4.61 -10.30 5.41
C PHE A 94 -5.42 -11.32 4.60
N LEU A 95 -6.18 -10.81 3.62
CA LEU A 95 -7.04 -11.63 2.79
C LEU A 95 -6.50 -11.73 1.38
N HIS A 96 -6.57 -12.94 0.81
CA HIS A 96 -6.19 -13.19 -0.57
C HIS A 96 -6.99 -12.29 -1.52
N TYR A 97 -6.27 -11.59 -2.37
CA TYR A 97 -6.84 -10.73 -3.39
C TYR A 97 -6.43 -11.24 -4.78
N HIS A 98 -7.42 -11.60 -5.58
CA HIS A 98 -7.22 -12.07 -6.95
C HIS A 98 -8.19 -11.34 -7.89
N PRO A 99 -8.03 -11.48 -9.23
CA PRO A 99 -8.86 -10.71 -10.18
C PRO A 99 -10.36 -10.89 -10.03
N HIS A 100 -10.81 -11.97 -9.41
CA HIS A 100 -12.23 -12.25 -9.20
C HIS A 100 -12.70 -12.03 -7.77
N SER A 101 -11.87 -11.44 -6.91
CA SER A 101 -12.25 -11.16 -5.52
C SER A 101 -13.41 -10.18 -5.46
N GLU A 102 -14.40 -10.47 -4.62
CA GLU A 102 -15.46 -9.54 -4.30
C GLU A 102 -14.92 -8.47 -3.35
N LEU A 103 -15.14 -7.20 -3.68
CA LEU A 103 -14.72 -6.07 -2.87
C LEU A 103 -15.92 -5.43 -2.20
N VAL A 104 -15.72 -5.00 -0.97
CA VAL A 104 -16.72 -4.31 -0.17
C VAL A 104 -16.12 -3.04 0.44
N VAL A 105 -16.96 -2.10 0.84
CA VAL A 105 -16.53 -0.88 1.53
C VAL A 105 -16.73 -1.08 3.02
N ASN A 106 -15.67 -0.91 3.80
CA ASN A 106 -15.73 -1.07 5.25
C ASN A 106 -16.26 0.19 5.96
N ARG A 107 -16.35 0.12 7.30
CA ARG A 107 -16.84 1.22 8.13
C ARG A 107 -16.02 2.51 8.02
N LEU A 108 -14.76 2.41 7.59
CA LEU A 108 -13.87 3.56 7.36
C LEU A 108 -13.94 4.06 5.92
N LYS A 109 -14.90 3.56 5.12
CA LYS A 109 -15.08 3.88 3.70
C LYS A 109 -13.87 3.52 2.83
N ILE A 110 -13.13 2.50 3.25
CA ILE A 110 -12.00 1.94 2.52
C ILE A 110 -12.43 0.63 1.88
N THR A 111 -12.08 0.46 0.61
CA THR A 111 -12.36 -0.77 -0.13
C THR A 111 -11.45 -1.89 0.35
N GLU A 112 -12.04 -3.06 0.60
CA GLU A 112 -11.33 -4.26 1.02
C GLU A 112 -11.99 -5.51 0.45
N PRO A 113 -11.29 -6.66 0.36
CA PRO A 113 -11.93 -7.91 -0.02
C PRO A 113 -13.00 -8.30 1.00
N LYS A 114 -14.09 -8.91 0.51
CA LYS A 114 -15.10 -9.45 1.39
C LYS A 114 -14.49 -10.52 2.30
N LEU A 115 -14.80 -10.44 3.59
CA LEU A 115 -14.24 -11.36 4.58
C LEU A 115 -14.67 -12.80 4.27
N ASP A 116 -13.68 -13.65 4.07
CA ASP A 116 -13.84 -15.09 3.91
C ASP A 116 -12.68 -15.76 4.65
N VAL A 117 -12.99 -16.56 5.65
CA VAL A 117 -11.96 -17.20 6.48
C VAL A 117 -11.02 -18.11 5.68
N ARG A 118 -11.46 -18.61 4.54
CA ARG A 118 -10.64 -19.43 3.65
C ARG A 118 -9.50 -18.63 3.00
N ASP A 119 -9.66 -17.32 2.92
CA ASP A 119 -8.71 -16.41 2.27
C ASP A 119 -7.74 -15.76 3.25
N VAL A 120 -7.89 -16.01 4.55
CA VAL A 120 -7.03 -15.41 5.58
C VAL A 120 -5.66 -16.09 5.56
N LEU A 121 -4.61 -15.26 5.49
CA LEU A 121 -3.23 -15.72 5.59
C LEU A 121 -2.68 -15.41 6.97
N PRO A 122 -2.16 -16.41 7.71
CA PRO A 122 -1.41 -16.14 8.93
C PRO A 122 -0.19 -15.27 8.65
N LEU A 123 0.07 -14.28 9.51
CA LEU A 123 1.18 -13.35 9.33
C LEU A 123 2.53 -14.06 9.17
N SER A 124 2.71 -15.19 9.84
CA SER A 124 3.93 -16.01 9.75
C SER A 124 4.19 -16.58 8.35
N GLN A 125 3.17 -16.62 7.49
CA GLN A 125 3.29 -17.12 6.12
C GLN A 125 3.42 -16.01 5.09
N LEU A 126 3.42 -14.76 5.52
CA LEU A 126 3.56 -13.61 4.64
C LEU A 126 5.04 -13.33 4.40
N ASP A 127 5.47 -13.34 3.14
CA ASP A 127 6.87 -13.13 2.78
C ASP A 127 7.26 -11.65 2.74
N VAL A 128 6.38 -10.79 2.19
CA VAL A 128 6.64 -9.36 2.05
C VAL A 128 5.39 -8.58 2.38
N LEU A 129 5.54 -7.52 3.15
CA LEU A 129 4.49 -6.55 3.44
C LEU A 129 4.94 -5.17 2.95
N ILE A 130 4.18 -4.59 2.04
CA ILE A 130 4.39 -3.25 1.52
C ILE A 130 3.38 -2.32 2.19
N THR A 131 3.88 -1.36 2.97
CA THR A 131 3.03 -0.47 3.74
C THR A 131 3.01 0.94 3.15
N PRO A 132 1.87 1.65 3.20
CA PRO A 132 1.83 3.05 2.81
C PRO A 132 2.50 3.92 3.86
N LEU A 133 3.01 5.07 3.42
CA LEU A 133 3.50 6.12 4.31
C LEU A 133 3.26 7.47 3.67
N VAL A 134 3.34 8.52 4.47
CA VAL A 134 3.21 9.90 3.99
C VAL A 134 4.58 10.45 3.61
N ALA A 135 5.57 10.28 4.46
CA ALA A 135 6.92 10.77 4.23
C ALA A 135 7.95 9.88 4.93
N PHE A 136 9.19 9.98 4.48
CA PHE A 136 10.33 9.31 5.11
C PHE A 136 11.56 10.21 5.03
N ASP A 137 12.54 9.97 5.89
CA ASP A 137 13.82 10.66 5.87
C ASP A 137 14.95 9.74 5.36
N GLU A 138 16.15 10.29 5.29
CA GLU A 138 17.32 9.56 4.80
C GLU A 138 17.76 8.43 5.75
N GLN A 139 17.35 8.47 7.01
CA GLN A 139 17.62 7.42 7.98
C GLN A 139 16.55 6.32 7.98
N GLY A 140 15.56 6.41 7.12
CA GLY A 140 14.49 5.43 7.02
C GLY A 140 13.39 5.59 8.06
N GLN A 141 13.33 6.73 8.76
CA GLN A 141 12.21 7.04 9.65
C GLN A 141 10.97 7.34 8.82
N ARG A 142 9.83 6.84 9.27
CA ARG A 142 8.56 6.97 8.55
C ARG A 142 7.61 7.91 9.27
N LEU A 143 6.83 8.64 8.47
CA LEU A 143 5.67 9.39 8.94
C LEU A 143 4.43 8.75 8.34
N GLY A 144 3.61 8.12 9.18
CA GLY A 144 2.33 7.54 8.80
C GLY A 144 1.21 8.56 8.73
N MET A 145 0.04 8.09 8.40
CA MET A 145 -1.17 8.93 8.27
C MET A 145 -1.68 9.49 9.60
#